data_6e18c2f98841758e7829cf4ac8a54c1b
#
_entry.id   6e18c2f98841758e7829cf4ac8a54c1b
#
_cell.length_a   1.000
_cell.length_b   1.000
_cell.length_c   1.000
_cell.angle_alpha   90.00
_cell.angle_beta   90.00
_cell.angle_gamma   90.00
#
_symmetry.space_group_name_H-M   'P 1'
#
loop_
_entity.id
_entity.type
_entity.pdbx_description
1 polymer ?
#
loop_
_entity_poly.entity_id
_entity_poly.type
_entity_poly.pdbx_seq_one_letter_code
_entity_poly.pdbx_strand_id
1 'polypeptide(L)'
;MTIPYAFFPPTEEVISDEPLVLRRVVRWGDCDPAGVVYTPRFLDYVVSAHEAFVSLMLGGPIHVFKDELAVDFPVRGVEIDFRERLPLDTQFDMEVRVGEIRTHTFDLQIRAHKLEAGVKRPGPLAFLARISPVTVSHETRAAVALPQGLRKRVAEYAAAYPAQKEES
;
A
#
# COMPACT_ATOMS: atom_id res chain seq x y z
N MET A 1 2.65 36.88 -1.18
CA MET A 1 1.33 36.24 -1.28
C MET A 1 1.48 34.83 -0.71
N THR A 2 0.82 34.51 0.40
CA THR A 2 0.89 33.18 0.99
C THR A 2 -0.18 32.32 0.30
N ILE A 3 0.23 31.28 -0.43
CA ILE A 3 -0.70 30.33 -1.04
C ILE A 3 -1.21 29.42 0.09
N PRO A 4 -2.53 29.33 0.29
CA PRO A 4 -3.09 28.43 1.32
C PRO A 4 -2.63 26.99 1.08
N TYR A 5 -2.22 26.28 2.14
CA TYR A 5 -1.77 24.88 2.11
C TYR A 5 -2.79 23.95 1.42
N ALA A 6 -4.08 24.29 1.48
CA ALA A 6 -5.15 23.53 0.83
C ALA A 6 -5.00 23.39 -0.70
N PHE A 7 -4.22 24.26 -1.36
CA PHE A 7 -3.93 24.14 -2.80
C PHE A 7 -2.82 23.14 -3.12
N PHE A 8 -2.04 22.74 -2.12
CA PHE A 8 -0.94 21.79 -2.27
C PHE A 8 -1.04 20.69 -1.21
N PRO A 9 -2.04 19.79 -1.29
CA PRO A 9 -2.12 18.68 -0.37
C PRO A 9 -0.86 17.82 -0.51
N PRO A 10 -0.45 17.08 0.54
CA PRO A 10 0.64 16.13 0.44
C PRO A 10 0.38 15.14 -0.70
N THR A 11 1.44 14.66 -1.35
CA THR A 11 1.30 13.67 -2.43
C THR A 11 0.69 12.38 -1.91
N GLU A 12 1.04 12.02 -0.68
CA GLU A 12 0.52 10.84 0.03
C GLU A 12 0.44 11.12 1.52
N GLU A 13 -0.59 10.62 2.17
CA GLU A 13 -0.79 10.69 3.62
C GLU A 13 -1.54 9.46 4.13
N VAL A 14 -1.23 9.03 5.35
CA VAL A 14 -2.01 8.03 6.07
C VAL A 14 -3.23 8.72 6.68
N ILE A 15 -4.42 8.32 6.27
CA ILE A 15 -5.69 8.89 6.77
C ILE A 15 -6.39 7.99 7.80
N SER A 16 -5.98 6.72 7.87
CA SER A 16 -6.40 5.74 8.89
C SER A 16 -5.32 4.67 9.03
N ASP A 17 -5.12 4.18 10.22
CA ASP A 17 -4.28 3.01 10.55
C ASP A 17 -5.12 1.75 10.88
N GLU A 18 -6.43 1.92 11.06
CA GLU A 18 -7.38 0.87 11.43
C GLU A 18 -8.68 0.88 10.59
N PRO A 19 -8.75 0.23 9.42
CA PRO A 19 -7.65 -0.35 8.64
C PRO A 19 -6.72 0.72 8.06
N LEU A 20 -5.52 0.32 7.67
CA LEU A 20 -4.60 1.22 7.01
C LEU A 20 -5.19 1.73 5.70
N VAL A 21 -5.32 3.03 5.59
CA VAL A 21 -5.75 3.72 4.38
C VAL A 21 -4.79 4.86 4.07
N LEU A 22 -4.21 4.82 2.89
CA LEU A 22 -3.39 5.90 2.36
C LEU A 22 -4.19 6.69 1.34
N ARG A 23 -4.20 8.01 1.49
CA ARG A 23 -4.70 8.92 0.46
C ARG A 23 -3.58 9.41 -0.41
N ARG A 24 -3.78 9.38 -1.71
CA ARG A 24 -2.82 9.86 -2.70
C ARG A 24 -3.47 10.81 -3.70
N VAL A 25 -2.64 11.73 -4.22
CA VAL A 25 -3.03 12.64 -5.30
C VAL A 25 -2.17 12.35 -6.52
N VAL A 26 -2.80 12.14 -7.67
CA VAL A 26 -2.09 12.00 -8.95
C VAL A 26 -1.42 13.32 -9.32
N ARG A 27 -0.11 13.30 -9.50
CA ARG A 27 0.69 14.47 -9.85
C ARG A 27 1.06 14.47 -11.33
N TRP A 28 1.45 15.63 -11.83
CA TRP A 28 1.91 15.79 -13.21
C TRP A 28 2.97 14.75 -13.61
N GLY A 29 3.97 14.51 -12.77
CA GLY A 29 5.01 13.53 -13.01
C GLY A 29 4.58 12.06 -12.98
N ASP A 30 3.34 11.79 -12.58
CA ASP A 30 2.77 10.43 -12.60
C ASP A 30 2.08 10.12 -13.93
N CYS A 31 1.78 11.15 -14.74
CA CYS A 31 0.97 11.01 -15.94
C CYS A 31 1.81 10.77 -17.21
N ASP A 32 1.21 10.04 -18.13
CA ASP A 32 1.67 9.91 -19.52
C ASP A 32 1.09 11.03 -20.41
N PRO A 33 1.43 11.09 -21.71
CA PRO A 33 0.88 12.07 -22.64
C PRO A 33 -0.66 12.03 -22.80
N ALA A 34 -1.32 10.93 -22.40
CA ALA A 34 -2.79 10.85 -22.40
C ALA A 34 -3.43 11.54 -21.18
N GLY A 35 -2.62 12.07 -20.25
CA GLY A 35 -3.08 12.78 -19.06
C GLY A 35 -3.62 11.88 -17.96
N VAL A 36 -3.28 10.62 -17.97
CA VAL A 36 -3.63 9.62 -16.95
C VAL A 36 -2.37 9.00 -16.37
N VAL A 37 -2.49 8.37 -15.20
CA VAL A 37 -1.35 7.70 -14.55
C VAL A 37 -0.68 6.73 -15.52
N TYR A 38 0.63 6.92 -15.72
CA TYR A 38 1.48 6.02 -16.48
C TYR A 38 1.55 4.66 -15.80
N THR A 39 1.27 3.58 -16.54
CA THR A 39 1.11 2.22 -15.98
C THR A 39 2.19 1.80 -14.98
N PRO A 40 3.50 2.01 -15.20
CA PRO A 40 4.52 1.66 -14.21
C PRO A 40 4.40 2.41 -12.87
N ARG A 41 3.77 3.60 -12.83
CA ARG A 41 3.59 4.36 -11.58
C ARG A 41 2.68 3.67 -10.57
N PHE A 42 1.79 2.81 -11.02
CA PHE A 42 0.98 2.01 -10.12
C PHE A 42 1.83 1.09 -9.23
N LEU A 43 2.98 0.64 -9.72
CA LEU A 43 3.92 -0.13 -8.90
C LEU A 43 4.47 0.72 -7.75
N ASP A 44 4.83 1.99 -7.99
CA ASP A 44 5.28 2.91 -6.94
C ASP A 44 4.20 3.08 -5.87
N TYR A 45 2.92 3.20 -6.28
CA TYR A 45 1.79 3.34 -5.35
C TYR A 45 1.61 2.09 -4.48
N VAL A 46 1.67 0.92 -5.09
CA VAL A 46 1.53 -0.37 -4.40
C VAL A 46 2.69 -0.63 -3.44
N VAL A 47 3.92 -0.30 -3.85
CA VAL A 47 5.12 -0.41 -3.00
C VAL A 47 5.05 0.56 -1.82
N SER A 48 4.61 1.79 -2.04
CA SER A 48 4.42 2.77 -0.95
C SER A 48 3.40 2.27 0.08
N ALA A 49 2.30 1.69 -0.36
CA ALA A 49 1.31 1.10 0.54
C ALA A 49 1.87 -0.08 1.34
N HIS A 50 2.71 -0.93 0.71
CA HIS A 50 3.43 -1.99 1.40
C HIS A 50 4.39 -1.45 2.46
N GLU A 51 5.20 -0.43 2.13
CA GLU A 51 6.15 0.18 3.07
C GLU A 51 5.44 0.81 4.27
N ALA A 52 4.32 1.50 4.03
CA ALA A 52 3.49 2.05 5.08
C ALA A 52 2.92 0.96 5.99
N PHE A 53 2.44 -0.15 5.41
CA PHE A 53 1.95 -1.30 6.18
C PHE A 53 3.03 -1.93 7.05
N VAL A 54 4.20 -2.21 6.48
CA VAL A 54 5.32 -2.80 7.25
C VAL A 54 5.75 -1.85 8.37
N SER A 55 5.84 -0.55 8.09
CA SER A 55 6.15 0.48 9.10
C SER A 55 5.13 0.50 10.23
N LEU A 56 3.83 0.41 9.90
CA LEU A 56 2.75 0.30 10.90
C LEU A 56 2.92 -0.97 11.76
N MET A 57 3.18 -2.11 11.14
CA MET A 57 3.36 -3.38 11.85
C MET A 57 4.62 -3.39 12.71
N LEU A 58 5.66 -2.66 12.36
CA LEU A 58 6.88 -2.52 13.15
C LEU A 58 6.75 -1.45 14.26
N GLY A 59 5.81 -0.53 14.13
CA GLY A 59 5.63 0.61 15.03
C GLY A 59 6.58 1.77 14.73
N GLY A 60 7.10 1.86 13.51
CA GLY A 60 7.96 2.94 13.04
C GLY A 60 8.65 2.63 11.70
N PRO A 61 9.50 3.55 11.20
CA PRO A 61 10.13 3.40 9.89
C PRO A 61 10.94 2.10 9.75
N ILE A 62 10.82 1.42 8.62
CA ILE A 62 11.47 0.13 8.35
C ILE A 62 12.98 0.19 8.61
N HIS A 63 13.66 1.27 8.19
CA HIS A 63 15.12 1.40 8.32
C HIS A 63 15.61 1.39 9.78
N VAL A 64 14.77 1.80 10.74
CA VAL A 64 15.10 1.77 12.18
C VAL A 64 15.11 0.34 12.71
N PHE A 65 14.25 -0.52 12.19
CA PHE A 65 14.08 -1.89 12.68
C PHE A 65 14.84 -2.94 11.87
N LYS A 66 15.36 -2.58 10.71
CA LYS A 66 16.11 -3.50 9.86
C LYS A 66 17.29 -4.16 10.59
N ASP A 67 18.07 -3.34 11.28
CA ASP A 67 19.27 -3.80 11.99
C ASP A 67 18.91 -4.69 13.20
N GLU A 68 17.85 -4.34 13.91
CA GLU A 68 17.37 -5.11 15.07
C GLU A 68 16.80 -6.47 14.67
N LEU A 69 16.08 -6.51 13.56
CA LEU A 69 15.42 -7.72 13.06
C LEU A 69 16.35 -8.59 12.19
N ALA A 70 17.47 -8.01 11.71
CA ALA A 70 18.38 -8.61 10.76
C ALA A 70 17.70 -9.20 9.49
N VAL A 71 16.60 -8.57 9.06
CA VAL A 71 15.80 -8.99 7.91
C VAL A 71 15.41 -7.83 7.01
N ASP A 72 15.23 -8.14 5.72
CA ASP A 72 14.62 -7.28 4.71
C ASP A 72 13.28 -7.84 4.25
N PHE A 73 12.50 -6.99 3.58
CA PHE A 73 11.19 -7.34 3.02
C PHE A 73 11.10 -7.05 1.52
N PRO A 74 11.98 -7.66 0.67
CA PRO A 74 11.86 -7.49 -0.76
C PRO A 74 10.54 -8.03 -1.27
N VAL A 75 10.03 -7.40 -2.33
CA VAL A 75 8.81 -7.84 -3.00
C VAL A 75 9.14 -8.97 -3.96
N ARG A 76 8.45 -10.12 -3.83
CA ARG A 76 8.60 -11.26 -4.73
C ARG A 76 7.57 -11.30 -5.84
N GLY A 77 6.45 -10.62 -5.66
CA GLY A 77 5.38 -10.62 -6.65
C GLY A 77 4.42 -9.47 -6.45
N VAL A 78 3.93 -8.93 -7.57
CA VAL A 78 2.89 -7.91 -7.61
C VAL A 78 1.93 -8.29 -8.74
N GLU A 79 0.64 -8.17 -8.45
CA GLU A 79 -0.44 -8.25 -9.44
C GLU A 79 -1.27 -6.98 -9.31
N ILE A 80 -1.63 -6.37 -10.44
CA ILE A 80 -2.47 -5.17 -10.47
C ILE A 80 -3.56 -5.38 -11.51
N ASP A 81 -4.80 -5.21 -11.10
CA ASP A 81 -5.98 -5.25 -11.94
C ASP A 81 -6.57 -3.84 -12.05
N PHE A 82 -6.46 -3.25 -13.24
CA PHE A 82 -6.92 -1.90 -13.53
C PHE A 82 -8.41 -1.90 -13.84
N ARG A 83 -9.19 -1.06 -13.14
CA ARG A 83 -10.63 -0.93 -13.31
C ARG A 83 -11.00 0.40 -13.94
N GLU A 84 -10.36 1.48 -13.50
CA GLU A 84 -10.60 2.80 -14.03
C GLU A 84 -9.32 3.63 -14.15
N ARG A 85 -9.29 4.53 -15.14
CA ARG A 85 -8.20 5.48 -15.30
C ARG A 85 -8.15 6.48 -14.13
N LEU A 86 -6.93 6.90 -13.79
CA LEU A 86 -6.66 7.96 -12.81
C LEU A 86 -6.09 9.19 -13.54
N PRO A 87 -6.91 10.20 -13.86
CA PRO A 87 -6.43 11.47 -14.43
C PRO A 87 -5.60 12.29 -13.45
N LEU A 88 -4.88 13.28 -13.97
CA LEU A 88 -4.19 14.30 -13.18
C LEU A 88 -5.13 14.90 -12.12
N ASP A 89 -4.57 15.23 -10.96
CA ASP A 89 -5.25 15.79 -9.77
C ASP A 89 -6.32 14.91 -9.13
N THR A 90 -6.55 13.69 -9.64
CA THR A 90 -7.43 12.73 -8.98
C THR A 90 -6.87 12.37 -7.60
N GLN A 91 -7.72 12.45 -6.58
CA GLN A 91 -7.46 11.87 -5.28
C GLN A 91 -8.05 10.46 -5.21
N PHE A 92 -7.35 9.56 -4.55
CA PHE A 92 -7.82 8.21 -4.31
C PHE A 92 -7.29 7.65 -2.98
N ASP A 93 -8.07 6.78 -2.38
CA ASP A 93 -7.75 6.11 -1.12
C ASP A 93 -7.37 4.65 -1.42
N MET A 94 -6.22 4.22 -0.91
CA MET A 94 -5.73 2.84 -0.96
C MET A 94 -5.95 2.18 0.40
N GLU A 95 -6.93 1.32 0.52
CA GLU A 95 -7.15 0.50 1.70
C GLU A 95 -6.30 -0.77 1.62
N VAL A 96 -5.56 -1.06 2.69
CA VAL A 96 -4.65 -2.20 2.77
C VAL A 96 -5.22 -3.26 3.70
N ARG A 97 -5.31 -4.49 3.23
CA ARG A 97 -5.73 -5.66 4.01
C ARG A 97 -4.73 -6.80 3.85
N VAL A 98 -4.70 -7.69 4.83
CA VAL A 98 -3.81 -8.85 4.80
C VAL A 98 -4.58 -10.03 4.23
N GLY A 99 -3.98 -10.67 3.23
CA GLY A 99 -4.43 -11.93 2.67
C GLY A 99 -3.85 -13.14 3.38
N GLU A 100 -3.25 -14.07 2.62
CA GLU A 100 -2.66 -15.27 3.20
C GLU A 100 -1.34 -14.97 3.91
N ILE A 101 -1.14 -15.56 5.10
CA ILE A 101 0.10 -15.48 5.87
C ILE A 101 0.78 -16.85 5.85
N ARG A 102 1.98 -16.91 5.26
CA ARG A 102 2.80 -18.13 5.14
C ARG A 102 4.01 -18.04 6.06
N THR A 103 4.93 -18.99 5.96
CA THR A 103 6.13 -19.02 6.81
C THR A 103 7.06 -17.83 6.60
N HIS A 104 7.33 -17.48 5.33
CA HIS A 104 8.33 -16.47 4.95
C HIS A 104 7.73 -15.24 4.27
N THR A 105 6.43 -15.21 4.04
CA THR A 105 5.73 -14.19 3.25
C THR A 105 4.30 -14.01 3.74
N PHE A 106 3.71 -12.89 3.43
CA PHE A 106 2.28 -12.62 3.52
C PHE A 106 1.82 -11.86 2.27
N ASP A 107 0.56 -11.90 1.97
CA ASP A 107 0.00 -11.12 0.87
C ASP A 107 -0.69 -9.88 1.44
N LEU A 108 -0.50 -8.74 0.81
CA LEU A 108 -1.33 -7.57 1.01
C LEU A 108 -2.28 -7.42 -0.18
N GLN A 109 -3.55 -7.18 0.12
CA GLN A 109 -4.55 -6.76 -0.83
C GLN A 109 -4.75 -5.26 -0.69
N ILE A 110 -4.68 -4.54 -1.80
CA ILE A 110 -4.86 -3.09 -1.86
C ILE A 110 -6.05 -2.80 -2.76
N ARG A 111 -7.03 -2.07 -2.23
CA ARG A 111 -8.19 -1.61 -2.98
C ARG A 111 -8.12 -0.08 -3.09
N ALA A 112 -7.99 0.41 -4.31
CA ALA A 112 -7.88 1.84 -4.56
C ALA A 112 -9.22 2.40 -5.08
N HIS A 113 -9.79 3.35 -4.34
CA HIS A 113 -11.04 3.99 -4.68
C HIS A 113 -10.84 5.48 -4.92
N LYS A 114 -11.38 5.99 -6.03
CA LYS A 114 -11.37 7.42 -6.33
C LYS A 114 -12.18 8.20 -5.29
N LEU A 115 -11.76 9.41 -5.05
CA LEU A 115 -12.54 10.38 -4.28
C LEU A 115 -13.21 11.34 -5.28
N GLU A 116 -14.52 11.28 -5.32
CA GLU A 116 -15.34 12.17 -6.17
C GLU A 116 -16.27 13.00 -5.31
N ALA A 117 -16.36 14.29 -5.61
CA ALA A 117 -17.24 15.20 -4.89
C ALA A 117 -18.70 14.76 -5.04
N GLY A 118 -19.41 14.66 -3.90
CA GLY A 118 -20.81 14.23 -3.88
C GLY A 118 -21.06 12.73 -4.04
N VAL A 119 -20.02 11.92 -4.23
CA VAL A 119 -20.14 10.45 -4.28
C VAL A 119 -19.97 9.87 -2.88
N LYS A 120 -20.86 8.92 -2.53
CA LYS A 120 -20.77 8.18 -1.27
C LYS A 120 -19.49 7.32 -1.25
N ARG A 121 -18.79 7.29 -0.11
CA ARG A 121 -17.61 6.43 0.08
C ARG A 121 -17.99 4.98 0.35
N PRO A 122 -17.20 3.99 -0.15
CA PRO A 122 -16.12 4.18 -1.10
C PRO A 122 -16.62 4.64 -2.48
N GLY A 123 -15.82 5.47 -3.17
CA GLY A 123 -16.09 5.89 -4.54
C GLY A 123 -15.78 4.76 -5.55
N PRO A 124 -15.71 5.09 -6.88
CA PRO A 124 -15.42 4.10 -7.90
C PRO A 124 -14.08 3.40 -7.67
N LEU A 125 -14.04 2.08 -7.87
CA LEU A 125 -12.82 1.27 -7.76
C LEU A 125 -11.90 1.56 -8.94
N ALA A 126 -10.70 2.10 -8.66
CA ALA A 126 -9.72 2.44 -9.68
C ALA A 126 -8.82 1.24 -10.03
N PHE A 127 -8.33 0.54 -9.02
CA PHE A 127 -7.56 -0.69 -9.21
C PHE A 127 -7.62 -1.58 -7.97
N LEU A 128 -7.34 -2.85 -8.19
CA LEU A 128 -7.01 -3.83 -7.18
C LEU A 128 -5.54 -4.21 -7.33
N ALA A 129 -4.85 -4.41 -6.22
CA ALA A 129 -3.51 -4.96 -6.28
C ALA A 129 -3.29 -6.02 -5.20
N ARG A 130 -2.40 -6.96 -5.51
CA ARG A 130 -1.83 -7.90 -4.55
C ARG A 130 -0.32 -7.75 -4.58
N ILE A 131 0.30 -7.57 -3.43
CA ILE A 131 1.75 -7.50 -3.27
C ILE A 131 2.19 -8.51 -2.23
N SER A 132 3.23 -9.28 -2.53
CA SER A 132 3.73 -10.35 -1.69
C SER A 132 5.19 -10.06 -1.32
N PRO A 133 5.47 -9.42 -0.17
CA PRO A 133 6.81 -9.31 0.38
C PRO A 133 7.29 -10.68 0.87
N VAL A 134 8.59 -10.90 0.83
CA VAL A 134 9.24 -12.07 1.43
C VAL A 134 10.28 -11.61 2.45
N THR A 135 10.32 -12.29 3.60
CA THR A 135 11.33 -12.01 4.61
C THR A 135 12.64 -12.70 4.23
N VAL A 136 13.70 -11.93 4.13
CA VAL A 136 15.06 -12.45 3.83
C VAL A 136 16.05 -11.99 4.88
N SER A 137 17.03 -12.86 5.20
CA SER A 137 18.14 -12.49 6.08
C SER A 137 19.02 -11.42 5.43
N HIS A 138 19.47 -10.44 6.21
CA HIS A 138 20.46 -9.45 5.76
C HIS A 138 21.76 -10.11 5.31
N GLU A 139 22.23 -11.08 6.09
CA GLU A 139 23.53 -11.70 5.91
C GLU A 139 23.54 -12.68 4.74
N THR A 140 22.60 -13.61 4.73
CA THR A 140 22.62 -14.71 3.77
C THR A 140 21.79 -14.47 2.52
N ARG A 141 20.93 -13.46 2.53
CA ARG A 141 19.92 -13.17 1.50
C ARG A 141 18.95 -14.32 1.23
N ALA A 142 18.97 -15.34 2.07
CA ALA A 142 18.03 -16.46 2.01
C ALA A 142 16.69 -16.09 2.66
N ALA A 143 15.60 -16.71 2.18
CA ALA A 143 14.29 -16.56 2.80
C ALA A 143 14.32 -17.15 4.23
N VAL A 144 13.83 -16.37 5.19
CA VAL A 144 13.72 -16.75 6.60
C VAL A 144 12.29 -16.56 7.10
N ALA A 145 11.94 -17.26 8.17
CA ALA A 145 10.60 -17.11 8.75
C ALA A 145 10.35 -15.65 9.19
N LEU A 146 9.10 -15.22 9.06
CA LEU A 146 8.66 -13.95 9.61
C LEU A 146 9.05 -13.86 11.10
N PRO A 147 9.70 -12.76 11.56
CA PRO A 147 9.95 -12.54 12.97
C PRO A 147 8.66 -12.70 13.78
N GLN A 148 8.75 -13.42 14.90
CA GLN A 148 7.55 -13.82 15.66
C GLN A 148 6.67 -12.61 16.06
N GLY A 149 7.27 -11.50 16.49
CA GLY A 149 6.55 -10.28 16.85
C GLY A 149 5.82 -9.67 15.66
N LEU A 150 6.47 -9.61 14.49
CA LEU A 150 5.85 -9.13 13.25
C LEU A 150 4.71 -10.06 12.82
N ARG A 151 4.95 -11.38 12.81
CA ARG A 151 3.93 -12.36 12.46
C ARG A 151 2.67 -12.23 13.31
N LYS A 152 2.85 -12.03 14.61
CA LYS A 152 1.73 -11.85 15.56
C LYS A 152 0.91 -10.61 15.19
N ARG A 153 1.55 -9.45 15.00
CA ARG A 153 0.87 -8.19 14.65
C ARG A 153 0.16 -8.29 13.30
N VAL A 154 0.79 -8.88 12.29
CA VAL A 154 0.17 -9.11 10.97
C VAL A 154 -1.06 -10.01 11.10
N ALA A 155 -1.01 -11.06 11.92
CA ALA A 155 -2.15 -11.95 12.15
C ALA A 155 -3.29 -11.27 12.92
N GLU A 156 -2.98 -10.46 13.93
CA GLU A 156 -3.97 -9.65 14.67
C GLU A 156 -4.65 -8.64 13.74
N TYR A 157 -3.90 -7.97 12.90
CA TYR A 157 -4.44 -7.05 11.89
C TYR A 157 -5.33 -7.79 10.88
N ALA A 158 -4.91 -8.95 10.39
CA ALA A 158 -5.70 -9.76 9.47
C ALA A 158 -7.03 -10.23 10.07
N ALA A 159 -7.03 -10.56 11.36
CA ALA A 159 -8.24 -10.94 12.08
C ALA A 159 -9.22 -9.76 12.28
N ALA A 160 -8.69 -8.57 12.56
CA ALA A 160 -9.49 -7.35 12.70
C ALA A 160 -10.04 -6.83 11.36
N TYR A 161 -9.23 -6.94 10.28
CA TYR A 161 -9.53 -6.41 8.95
C TYR A 161 -9.32 -7.48 7.87
N PRO A 162 -10.22 -8.48 7.79
CA PRO A 162 -10.06 -9.59 6.84
C PRO A 162 -10.07 -9.12 5.39
N ALA A 163 -9.29 -9.81 4.57
CA ALA A 163 -9.28 -9.60 3.12
C ALA A 163 -10.70 -9.73 2.55
N GLN A 164 -11.04 -8.83 1.65
CA GLN A 164 -12.33 -8.90 0.95
C GLN A 164 -12.20 -9.91 -0.20
N LYS A 165 -13.25 -10.72 -0.40
CA LYS A 165 -13.32 -11.60 -1.57
C LYS A 165 -13.34 -10.73 -2.83
N GLU A 166 -12.57 -11.15 -3.84
CA GLU A 166 -12.65 -10.54 -5.17
C GLU A 166 -14.07 -10.77 -5.70
N GLU A 167 -14.77 -9.67 -5.96
CA GLU A 167 -16.00 -9.74 -6.74
C GLU A 167 -15.60 -9.97 -8.20
N SER A 168 -16.03 -11.10 -8.73
CA SER A 168 -15.77 -11.53 -10.11
C SER A 168 -16.45 -10.62 -11.13
#